data_d2ff0daea4a070a8fd01aee0822b66d1
#
_entry.id   d2ff0daea4a070a8fd01aee0822b66d1
#
_cell.length_a   1.000
_cell.length_b   1.000
_cell.length_c   1.000
_cell.angle_alpha   90.00
_cell.angle_beta   90.00
_cell.angle_gamma   90.00
#
_symmetry.space_group_name_H-M   'P 1'
#
loop_
_entity.id
_entity.type
_entity.pdbx_description
1 polymer ?
#
loop_
_entity_poly.entity_id
_entity_poly.type
_entity_poly.pdbx_seq_one_letter_code
_entity_poly.pdbx_strand_id
1 'polypeptide(L)'
;MDIIQSFYDNLASQYDKLFLDWNETTAEQAVILDNLFKKNDFDGSAKILDCACGIGTQSIGLAAMGYSVTSSDISDAEISEAKVHAEKADVKIRFEHADFRALSESFSEAFDIVICMDNALPHMLSENDLRAAINSIIGQVADGGMFVASIRDYDALLSEKPPYSPPYIHKTENGKRVSFQTWDWFGDHYKLTQYIIDDEKSLQVSKFDCEYRATRRDELTNLLLASGCSSVEWKFPDETGFYQPIVVARK
;
A
#
# COMPACT_ATOMS: atom_id res chain seq x y z
N MET A 1 -5.08 3.68 -21.05
CA MET A 1 -5.38 3.41 -19.64
C MET A 1 -4.21 2.59 -19.11
N ASP A 2 -3.64 2.96 -18.02
CA ASP A 2 -2.55 2.22 -17.38
C ASP A 2 -3.07 0.83 -16.95
N ILE A 3 -2.27 -0.22 -17.13
CA ILE A 3 -2.67 -1.60 -16.78
C ILE A 3 -2.91 -1.70 -15.26
N ILE A 4 -2.10 -0.99 -14.47
CA ILE A 4 -2.20 -0.95 -13.00
C ILE A 4 -3.51 -0.28 -12.60
N GLN A 5 -3.82 0.88 -13.18
CA GLN A 5 -5.09 1.58 -12.95
C GLN A 5 -6.28 0.67 -13.28
N SER A 6 -6.26 0.01 -14.44
CA SER A 6 -7.35 -0.90 -14.83
C SER A 6 -7.52 -2.07 -13.87
N PHE A 7 -6.44 -2.61 -13.31
CA PHE A 7 -6.50 -3.68 -12.31
C PHE A 7 -7.23 -3.21 -11.05
N TYR A 8 -6.84 -2.07 -10.50
CA TYR A 8 -7.43 -1.53 -9.28
C TYR A 8 -8.84 -1.00 -9.51
N ASP A 9 -9.14 -0.36 -10.65
CA ASP A 9 -10.51 0.05 -11.00
C ASP A 9 -11.49 -1.14 -11.02
N ASN A 10 -11.03 -2.31 -11.47
CA ASN A 10 -11.85 -3.52 -11.48
C ASN A 10 -11.95 -4.20 -10.11
N LEU A 11 -10.92 -4.09 -9.27
CA LEU A 11 -10.86 -4.73 -7.95
C LEU A 11 -11.57 -3.91 -6.87
N ALA A 12 -11.62 -2.58 -6.99
CA ALA A 12 -12.02 -1.62 -5.95
C ALA A 12 -13.26 -2.06 -5.15
N SER A 13 -14.36 -2.40 -5.82
CA SER A 13 -15.62 -2.81 -5.17
C SER A 13 -15.58 -4.17 -4.45
N GLN A 14 -14.45 -4.86 -4.52
CA GLN A 14 -14.23 -6.17 -3.88
C GLN A 14 -12.92 -6.23 -3.08
N TYR A 15 -12.19 -5.11 -3.01
CA TYR A 15 -10.89 -5.08 -2.35
C TYR A 15 -11.00 -5.40 -0.85
N ASP A 16 -12.02 -4.90 -0.17
CA ASP A 16 -12.34 -5.20 1.22
C ASP A 16 -12.53 -6.70 1.48
N LYS A 17 -12.97 -7.45 0.48
CA LYS A 17 -13.15 -8.92 0.55
C LYS A 17 -11.83 -9.69 0.62
N LEU A 18 -10.69 -9.06 0.41
CA LEU A 18 -9.37 -9.67 0.60
C LEU A 18 -9.01 -9.83 2.08
N PHE A 19 -9.70 -9.11 2.96
CA PHE A 19 -9.50 -9.12 4.41
C PHE A 19 -10.57 -9.98 5.10
N LEU A 20 -10.25 -10.53 6.26
CA LEU A 20 -11.23 -11.22 7.12
C LEU A 20 -12.22 -10.19 7.67
N ASP A 21 -11.71 -9.16 8.30
CA ASP A 21 -12.43 -7.96 8.71
C ASP A 21 -11.58 -6.74 8.33
N TRP A 22 -12.03 -6.02 7.32
CA TRP A 22 -11.28 -4.86 6.82
C TRP A 22 -11.22 -3.73 7.86
N ASN A 23 -12.29 -3.51 8.63
CA ASN A 23 -12.32 -2.46 9.66
C ASN A 23 -11.34 -2.78 10.81
N GLU A 24 -11.30 -4.04 11.25
CA GLU A 24 -10.34 -4.50 12.27
C GLU A 24 -8.90 -4.33 11.76
N THR A 25 -8.61 -4.77 10.53
CA THR A 25 -7.30 -4.62 9.90
C THR A 25 -6.89 -3.16 9.78
N THR A 26 -7.81 -2.26 9.38
CA THR A 26 -7.58 -0.82 9.29
C THR A 26 -7.17 -0.24 10.65
N ALA A 27 -7.87 -0.61 11.72
CA ALA A 27 -7.57 -0.16 13.07
C ALA A 27 -6.21 -0.70 13.57
N GLU A 28 -5.92 -1.98 13.35
CA GLU A 28 -4.66 -2.61 13.74
C GLU A 28 -3.46 -1.98 13.02
N GLN A 29 -3.56 -1.80 11.71
CA GLN A 29 -2.48 -1.19 10.92
C GLN A 29 -2.22 0.25 11.32
N ALA A 30 -3.26 1.03 11.63
CA ALA A 30 -3.12 2.40 12.12
C ALA A 30 -2.35 2.43 13.45
N VAL A 31 -2.63 1.51 14.38
CA VAL A 31 -1.89 1.42 15.66
C VAL A 31 -0.42 1.08 15.43
N ILE A 32 -0.11 0.18 14.49
CA ILE A 32 1.26 -0.18 14.13
C ILE A 32 2.01 1.04 13.58
N LEU A 33 1.39 1.77 12.64
CA LEU A 33 1.99 2.95 12.03
C LEU A 33 2.14 4.10 13.03
N ASP A 34 1.15 4.37 13.87
CA ASP A 34 1.23 5.37 14.94
C ASP A 34 2.40 5.09 15.90
N ASN A 35 2.55 3.83 16.32
CA ASN A 35 3.69 3.43 17.15
C ASN A 35 5.03 3.63 16.43
N LEU A 36 5.08 3.36 15.13
CA LEU A 36 6.27 3.60 14.30
C LEU A 36 6.58 5.09 14.20
N PHE A 37 5.56 5.94 13.98
CA PHE A 37 5.70 7.38 13.88
C PHE A 37 6.20 7.98 15.19
N LYS A 38 5.61 7.59 16.33
CA LYS A 38 6.01 8.05 17.67
C LYS A 38 7.45 7.65 18.04
N LYS A 39 7.90 6.46 17.64
CA LYS A 39 9.31 6.03 17.80
C LYS A 39 10.29 6.85 16.96
N ASN A 40 9.78 7.57 15.96
CA ASN A 40 10.53 8.46 15.08
C ASN A 40 10.24 9.95 15.35
N ASP A 41 9.78 10.30 16.56
CA ASP A 41 9.52 11.65 17.05
C ASP A 41 8.39 12.41 16.31
N PHE A 42 7.43 11.69 15.70
CA PHE A 42 6.20 12.26 15.16
C PHE A 42 5.01 11.94 16.06
N ASP A 43 4.09 12.89 16.16
CA ASP A 43 2.86 12.75 16.92
C ASP A 43 1.62 13.04 16.05
N GLY A 44 0.44 13.05 16.66
CA GLY A 44 -0.82 13.29 15.97
C GLY A 44 -0.96 14.64 15.25
N SER A 45 -0.01 15.58 15.42
CA SER A 45 0.03 16.84 14.69
C SER A 45 0.66 16.74 13.31
N ALA A 46 1.36 15.63 13.02
CA ALA A 46 2.04 15.42 11.75
C ALA A 46 1.03 15.36 10.58
N LYS A 47 1.42 16.00 9.46
CA LYS A 47 0.69 15.92 8.20
C LYS A 47 1.16 14.71 7.43
N ILE A 48 0.22 13.85 7.06
CA ILE A 48 0.50 12.59 6.35
C ILE A 48 0.00 12.68 4.90
N LEU A 49 0.83 12.25 3.96
CA LEU A 49 0.41 11.88 2.61
C LEU A 49 0.45 10.36 2.48
N ASP A 50 -0.69 9.75 2.20
CA ASP A 50 -0.77 8.37 1.71
C ASP A 50 -0.83 8.42 0.19
N CYS A 51 0.27 8.06 -0.49
CA CYS A 51 0.40 8.26 -1.93
C CYS A 51 -0.02 7.05 -2.78
N ALA A 52 -0.56 6.00 -2.15
CA ALA A 52 -1.11 4.81 -2.77
C ALA A 52 -2.21 4.22 -1.87
N CYS A 53 -3.26 5.03 -1.63
CA CYS A 53 -4.20 4.77 -0.54
C CYS A 53 -5.19 3.63 -0.80
N GLY A 54 -5.37 3.23 -2.07
CA GLY A 54 -6.40 2.26 -2.44
C GLY A 54 -7.77 2.66 -1.90
N ILE A 55 -8.46 1.72 -1.26
CA ILE A 55 -9.75 1.97 -0.59
C ILE A 55 -9.63 2.64 0.79
N GLY A 56 -8.43 3.12 1.17
CA GLY A 56 -8.19 3.90 2.38
C GLY A 56 -7.77 3.11 3.62
N THR A 57 -7.19 1.92 3.45
CA THR A 57 -6.87 1.01 4.57
C THR A 57 -6.01 1.66 5.65
N GLN A 58 -4.93 2.36 5.31
CA GLN A 58 -4.09 3.06 6.28
C GLN A 58 -4.65 4.45 6.60
N SER A 59 -5.10 5.16 5.58
CA SER A 59 -5.56 6.55 5.65
C SER A 59 -6.69 6.75 6.66
N ILE A 60 -7.70 5.87 6.62
CA ILE A 60 -8.90 5.98 7.47
C ILE A 60 -8.56 5.72 8.92
N GLY A 61 -7.78 4.68 9.19
CA GLY A 61 -7.34 4.37 10.55
C GLY A 61 -6.48 5.48 11.16
N LEU A 62 -5.55 6.07 10.40
CA LEU A 62 -4.72 7.19 10.85
C LEU A 62 -5.55 8.46 11.07
N ALA A 63 -6.51 8.76 10.18
CA ALA A 63 -7.43 9.89 10.36
C ALA A 63 -8.31 9.71 11.61
N ALA A 64 -8.78 8.49 11.90
CA ALA A 64 -9.54 8.17 13.11
C ALA A 64 -8.71 8.35 14.39
N MET A 65 -7.39 8.22 14.31
CA MET A 65 -6.45 8.52 15.40
C MET A 65 -6.12 10.01 15.54
N GLY A 66 -6.65 10.86 14.65
CA GLY A 66 -6.52 12.32 14.73
C GLY A 66 -5.43 12.92 13.86
N TYR A 67 -4.74 12.15 13.04
CA TYR A 67 -3.76 12.67 12.08
C TYR A 67 -4.43 13.49 10.97
N SER A 68 -3.71 14.51 10.45
CA SER A 68 -4.11 15.25 9.26
C SER A 68 -3.70 14.48 8.00
N VAL A 69 -4.62 13.71 7.42
CA VAL A 69 -4.33 12.82 6.29
C VAL A 69 -4.79 13.42 4.97
N THR A 70 -3.89 13.43 4.01
CA THR A 70 -4.16 13.58 2.57
C THR A 70 -3.87 12.25 1.90
N SER A 71 -4.70 11.83 0.96
CA SER A 71 -4.59 10.53 0.31
C SER A 71 -4.68 10.66 -1.20
N SER A 72 -3.90 9.88 -1.90
CA SER A 72 -3.98 9.81 -3.36
C SER A 72 -3.82 8.39 -3.87
N ASP A 73 -4.41 8.14 -5.02
CA ASP A 73 -4.27 6.90 -5.77
C ASP A 73 -4.40 7.17 -7.28
N ILE A 74 -3.90 6.26 -8.09
CA ILE A 74 -4.03 6.30 -9.55
C ILE A 74 -5.40 5.80 -10.02
N SER A 75 -6.14 5.07 -9.17
CA SER A 75 -7.47 4.53 -9.45
C SER A 75 -8.57 5.43 -8.90
N ASP A 76 -9.38 6.00 -9.79
CA ASP A 76 -10.57 6.77 -9.40
C ASP A 76 -11.63 5.89 -8.70
N ALA A 77 -11.69 4.61 -9.05
CA ALA A 77 -12.61 3.68 -8.41
C ALA A 77 -12.21 3.39 -6.96
N GLU A 78 -10.91 3.16 -6.70
CA GLU A 78 -10.38 3.00 -5.33
C GLU A 78 -10.64 4.24 -4.47
N ILE A 79 -10.37 5.44 -5.03
CA ILE A 79 -10.65 6.72 -4.34
C ILE A 79 -12.14 6.86 -4.03
N SER A 80 -13.02 6.42 -4.94
CA SER A 80 -14.47 6.48 -4.72
C SER A 80 -14.90 5.58 -3.55
N GLU A 81 -14.37 4.36 -3.46
CA GLU A 81 -14.60 3.45 -2.33
C GLU A 81 -13.97 4.01 -1.05
N ALA A 82 -12.75 4.58 -1.10
CA ALA A 82 -12.11 5.21 0.05
C ALA A 82 -12.97 6.35 0.64
N LYS A 83 -13.58 7.18 -0.20
CA LYS A 83 -14.51 8.24 0.25
C LYS A 83 -15.73 7.66 0.96
N VAL A 84 -16.32 6.58 0.43
CA VAL A 84 -17.46 5.89 1.06
C VAL A 84 -17.06 5.33 2.44
N HIS A 85 -15.86 4.73 2.52
CA HIS A 85 -15.35 4.21 3.79
C HIS A 85 -15.04 5.31 4.81
N ALA A 86 -14.47 6.43 4.37
CA ALA A 86 -14.20 7.59 5.24
C ALA A 86 -15.49 8.20 5.79
N GLU A 87 -16.55 8.32 4.96
CA GLU A 87 -17.88 8.76 5.41
C GLU A 87 -18.46 7.81 6.48
N LYS A 88 -18.37 6.49 6.27
CA LYS A 88 -18.84 5.50 7.24
C LYS A 88 -18.08 5.56 8.57
N ALA A 89 -16.79 5.88 8.51
CA ALA A 89 -15.93 6.02 9.69
C ALA A 89 -16.02 7.40 10.36
N ASP A 90 -16.79 8.34 9.79
CA ASP A 90 -16.91 9.74 10.25
C ASP A 90 -15.56 10.46 10.36
N VAL A 91 -14.67 10.24 9.39
CA VAL A 91 -13.36 10.89 9.31
C VAL A 91 -13.26 11.80 8.09
N LYS A 92 -12.41 12.84 8.22
CA LYS A 92 -12.16 13.80 7.14
C LYS A 92 -10.78 13.55 6.54
N ILE A 93 -10.76 13.22 5.25
CA ILE A 93 -9.54 13.00 4.48
C ILE A 93 -9.67 13.79 3.18
N ARG A 94 -8.60 14.45 2.77
CA ARG A 94 -8.49 15.03 1.42
C ARG A 94 -8.06 13.93 0.46
N PHE A 95 -8.87 13.62 -0.55
CA PHE A 95 -8.58 12.63 -1.59
C PHE A 95 -8.30 13.30 -2.92
N GLU A 96 -7.21 12.90 -3.59
CA GLU A 96 -6.78 13.38 -4.90
C GLU A 96 -6.48 12.19 -5.83
N HIS A 97 -6.81 12.32 -7.10
CA HIS A 97 -6.30 11.40 -8.12
C HIS A 97 -4.86 11.81 -8.46
N ALA A 98 -3.88 10.95 -8.23
CA ALA A 98 -2.48 11.23 -8.54
C ALA A 98 -1.67 9.95 -8.78
N ASP A 99 -0.74 10.06 -9.71
CA ASP A 99 0.30 9.05 -9.90
C ASP A 99 1.49 9.38 -8.99
N PHE A 100 1.91 8.45 -8.14
CA PHE A 100 3.03 8.67 -7.25
C PHE A 100 4.38 8.87 -7.97
N ARG A 101 4.44 8.62 -9.30
CA ARG A 101 5.60 8.98 -10.15
C ARG A 101 5.68 10.47 -10.44
N ALA A 102 4.61 11.24 -10.17
CA ALA A 102 4.49 12.66 -10.54
C ALA A 102 3.70 13.49 -9.51
N LEU A 103 3.90 13.25 -8.21
CA LEU A 103 3.11 13.87 -7.11
C LEU A 103 3.18 15.39 -7.11
N SER A 104 4.27 15.99 -7.59
CA SER A 104 4.41 17.46 -7.69
C SER A 104 3.43 18.12 -8.66
N GLU A 105 2.76 17.34 -9.52
CA GLU A 105 1.68 17.83 -10.39
C GLU A 105 0.38 18.05 -9.60
N SER A 106 0.19 17.33 -8.50
CA SER A 106 -1.02 17.37 -7.67
C SER A 106 -0.80 18.07 -6.33
N PHE A 107 0.43 18.08 -5.81
CA PHE A 107 0.75 18.62 -4.48
C PHE A 107 1.86 19.65 -4.56
N SER A 108 1.59 20.85 -4.06
CA SER A 108 2.57 21.93 -3.91
C SER A 108 3.16 22.03 -2.50
N GLU A 109 2.51 21.38 -1.52
CA GLU A 109 2.95 21.29 -0.13
C GLU A 109 3.81 20.05 0.14
N ALA A 110 4.68 20.12 1.12
CA ALA A 110 5.39 18.98 1.67
C ALA A 110 4.67 18.43 2.91
N PHE A 111 4.92 17.15 3.22
CA PHE A 111 4.29 16.43 4.31
C PHE A 111 5.35 15.95 5.31
N ASP A 112 4.99 15.91 6.59
CA ASP A 112 5.89 15.42 7.64
C ASP A 112 6.16 13.92 7.49
N ILE A 113 5.14 13.19 7.05
CA ILE A 113 5.21 11.76 6.77
C ILE A 113 4.57 11.48 5.41
N VAL A 114 5.27 10.72 4.56
CA VAL A 114 4.69 10.16 3.34
C VAL A 114 4.69 8.65 3.47
N ILE A 115 3.55 8.01 3.21
CA ILE A 115 3.43 6.55 3.24
C ILE A 115 3.07 5.97 1.87
N CYS A 116 3.59 4.77 1.58
CA CYS A 116 3.31 3.99 0.37
C CYS A 116 3.25 2.51 0.75
N MET A 117 2.09 2.05 1.22
CA MET A 117 1.96 0.76 1.89
C MET A 117 1.48 -0.34 0.94
N ASP A 118 1.36 -1.55 1.49
CA ASP A 118 0.72 -2.72 0.86
C ASP A 118 1.28 -3.12 -0.51
N ASN A 119 2.62 -3.00 -0.67
CA ASN A 119 3.31 -3.48 -1.87
C ASN A 119 3.01 -2.66 -3.15
N ALA A 120 2.74 -1.35 -3.03
CA ALA A 120 2.45 -0.50 -4.18
C ALA A 120 3.69 -0.23 -5.07
N LEU A 121 4.87 0.03 -4.48
CA LEU A 121 6.11 0.31 -5.24
C LEU A 121 6.50 -0.78 -6.25
N PRO A 122 6.35 -2.08 -5.98
CA PRO A 122 6.66 -3.15 -6.92
C PRO A 122 5.82 -3.20 -8.20
N HIS A 123 4.80 -2.37 -8.34
CA HIS A 123 4.15 -2.14 -9.63
C HIS A 123 5.02 -1.35 -10.61
N MET A 124 6.12 -0.76 -10.15
CA MET A 124 7.11 -0.14 -11.01
C MET A 124 7.95 -1.22 -11.68
N LEU A 125 7.55 -1.59 -12.90
CA LEU A 125 8.12 -2.74 -13.62
C LEU A 125 9.53 -2.48 -14.16
N SER A 126 10.00 -1.24 -14.16
CA SER A 126 11.37 -0.90 -14.55
C SER A 126 12.09 -0.14 -13.42
N GLU A 127 13.44 -0.24 -13.41
CA GLU A 127 14.25 0.56 -12.49
C GLU A 127 14.04 2.07 -12.70
N ASN A 128 13.82 2.51 -13.95
CA ASN A 128 13.57 3.92 -14.24
C ASN A 128 12.25 4.41 -13.65
N ASP A 129 11.17 3.60 -13.74
CA ASP A 129 9.88 3.96 -13.14
C ASP A 129 9.97 3.96 -11.63
N LEU A 130 10.64 2.98 -11.02
CA LEU A 130 10.86 2.95 -9.58
C LEU A 130 11.68 4.17 -9.12
N ARG A 131 12.72 4.54 -9.84
CA ARG A 131 13.52 5.74 -9.57
C ARG A 131 12.69 7.02 -9.69
N ALA A 132 11.85 7.13 -10.71
CA ALA A 132 10.95 8.27 -10.87
C ALA A 132 9.96 8.36 -9.71
N ALA A 133 9.36 7.23 -9.32
CA ALA A 133 8.46 7.14 -8.18
C ALA A 133 9.15 7.58 -6.88
N ILE A 134 10.31 7.02 -6.56
CA ILE A 134 11.05 7.37 -5.34
C ILE A 134 11.44 8.84 -5.31
N ASN A 135 11.95 9.40 -6.41
CA ASN A 135 12.28 10.83 -6.49
C ASN A 135 11.04 11.72 -6.27
N SER A 136 9.92 11.36 -6.88
CA SER A 136 8.65 12.08 -6.73
C SER A 136 8.14 12.01 -5.30
N ILE A 137 8.11 10.84 -4.70
CA ILE A 137 7.66 10.60 -3.33
C ILE A 137 8.53 11.36 -2.31
N ILE A 138 9.86 11.22 -2.41
CA ILE A 138 10.79 11.90 -1.50
C ILE A 138 10.76 13.43 -1.71
N GLY A 139 10.42 13.89 -2.92
CA GLY A 139 10.13 15.29 -3.19
C GLY A 139 9.00 15.88 -2.34
N GLN A 140 8.01 15.07 -1.95
CA GLN A 140 6.88 15.46 -1.10
C GLN A 140 7.17 15.35 0.41
N VAL A 141 8.26 14.69 0.81
CA VAL A 141 8.66 14.63 2.22
C VAL A 141 9.27 15.96 2.64
N ALA A 142 8.82 16.54 3.73
CA ALA A 142 9.41 17.76 4.31
C ALA A 142 10.85 17.54 4.80
N ASP A 143 11.62 18.61 4.91
CA ASP A 143 12.95 18.52 5.54
C ASP A 143 12.82 18.05 6.99
N GLY A 144 13.58 17.02 7.36
CA GLY A 144 13.45 16.33 8.65
C GLY A 144 12.24 15.38 8.73
N GLY A 145 11.48 15.25 7.64
CA GLY A 145 10.33 14.34 7.53
C GLY A 145 10.73 12.89 7.33
N MET A 146 9.72 12.03 7.15
CA MET A 146 9.88 10.59 7.06
C MET A 146 9.08 10.01 5.89
N PHE A 147 9.69 9.06 5.20
CA PHE A 147 9.00 8.16 4.26
C PHE A 147 8.88 6.77 4.85
N VAL A 148 7.72 6.15 4.68
CA VAL A 148 7.45 4.76 5.11
C VAL A 148 6.80 4.00 3.97
N ALA A 149 7.33 2.83 3.65
CA ALA A 149 6.68 1.93 2.69
C ALA A 149 6.76 0.48 3.14
N SER A 150 5.83 -0.34 2.67
CA SER A 150 5.90 -1.78 2.84
C SER A 150 5.96 -2.50 1.50
N ILE A 151 6.79 -3.52 1.43
CA ILE A 151 6.88 -4.43 0.28
C ILE A 151 6.94 -5.88 0.77
N ARG A 152 6.57 -6.82 -0.09
CA ARG A 152 6.79 -8.24 0.19
C ARG A 152 8.28 -8.51 0.41
N ASP A 153 8.62 -9.57 1.15
CA ASP A 153 10.02 -10.00 1.29
C ASP A 153 10.53 -10.61 -0.02
N TYR A 154 10.85 -9.74 -0.99
CA TYR A 154 11.33 -10.18 -2.30
C TYR A 154 12.72 -10.81 -2.27
N ASP A 155 13.52 -10.55 -1.25
CA ASP A 155 14.80 -11.23 -1.10
C ASP A 155 14.60 -12.73 -0.81
N ALA A 156 13.58 -13.08 -0.03
CA ALA A 156 13.16 -14.46 0.18
C ALA A 156 12.40 -15.01 -1.04
N LEU A 157 11.40 -14.29 -1.54
CA LEU A 157 10.52 -14.73 -2.63
C LEU A 157 11.27 -15.03 -3.94
N LEU A 158 12.33 -14.28 -4.28
CA LEU A 158 13.13 -14.53 -5.47
C LEU A 158 13.90 -15.85 -5.42
N SER A 159 14.20 -16.34 -4.23
CA SER A 159 14.87 -17.64 -4.07
C SER A 159 13.88 -18.82 -4.16
N GLU A 160 12.65 -18.62 -3.71
CA GLU A 160 11.63 -19.67 -3.61
C GLU A 160 10.70 -19.71 -4.84
N LYS A 161 10.38 -18.55 -5.40
CA LYS A 161 9.46 -18.36 -6.53
C LYS A 161 8.18 -19.19 -6.37
N PRO A 162 7.43 -18.98 -5.27
CA PRO A 162 6.24 -19.76 -5.01
C PRO A 162 5.22 -19.57 -6.14
N PRO A 163 4.51 -20.62 -6.57
CA PRO A 163 3.53 -20.51 -7.67
C PRO A 163 2.17 -19.97 -7.20
N TYR A 164 1.93 -19.90 -5.89
CA TYR A 164 0.67 -19.41 -5.32
C TYR A 164 0.85 -18.97 -3.86
N SER A 165 -0.08 -18.15 -3.37
CA SER A 165 -0.25 -17.90 -1.94
C SER A 165 -1.15 -18.96 -1.32
N PRO A 166 -0.98 -19.30 -0.02
CA PRO A 166 -1.97 -20.11 0.69
C PRO A 166 -3.36 -19.47 0.60
N PRO A 167 -4.45 -20.26 0.44
CA PRO A 167 -5.79 -19.71 0.41
C PRO A 167 -6.21 -19.18 1.78
N TYR A 168 -6.78 -17.97 1.80
CA TYR A 168 -7.50 -17.44 2.96
C TYR A 168 -8.96 -17.88 2.89
N ILE A 169 -9.44 -18.53 3.93
CA ILE A 169 -10.81 -19.03 4.03
C ILE A 169 -11.54 -18.24 5.10
N HIS A 170 -12.43 -17.36 4.68
CA HIS A 170 -13.27 -16.57 5.55
C HIS A 170 -14.63 -17.23 5.71
N LYS A 171 -15.02 -17.53 6.95
CA LYS A 171 -16.38 -17.99 7.27
C LYS A 171 -17.25 -16.76 7.50
N THR A 172 -18.32 -16.66 6.74
CA THR A 172 -19.34 -15.63 6.89
C THR A 172 -20.62 -16.25 7.46
N GLU A 173 -21.59 -15.41 7.83
CA GLU A 173 -22.88 -15.93 8.37
C GLU A 173 -23.64 -16.80 7.36
N ASN A 174 -23.47 -16.53 6.05
CA ASN A 174 -24.26 -17.16 5.00
C ASN A 174 -23.46 -18.10 4.10
N GLY A 175 -22.15 -18.28 4.34
CA GLY A 175 -21.33 -19.13 3.50
C GLY A 175 -19.84 -19.04 3.78
N LYS A 176 -19.06 -19.09 2.72
CA LYS A 176 -17.59 -18.96 2.77
C LYS A 176 -17.11 -18.07 1.65
N ARG A 177 -16.07 -17.32 1.95
CA ARG A 177 -15.27 -16.62 0.93
C ARG A 177 -13.85 -17.18 0.97
N VAL A 178 -13.30 -17.47 -0.20
CA VAL A 178 -11.93 -17.94 -0.36
C VAL A 178 -11.20 -16.98 -1.26
N SER A 179 -10.08 -16.43 -0.80
CA SER A 179 -9.18 -15.60 -1.60
C SER A 179 -7.78 -16.21 -1.65
N PHE A 180 -7.17 -16.21 -2.83
CA PHE A 180 -5.81 -16.67 -3.02
C PHE A 180 -5.22 -16.04 -4.29
N GLN A 181 -3.91 -16.15 -4.44
CA GLN A 181 -3.17 -15.66 -5.59
C GLN A 181 -2.42 -16.80 -6.26
N THR A 182 -2.31 -16.76 -7.59
CA THR A 182 -1.33 -17.53 -8.33
C THR A 182 -0.28 -16.59 -8.92
N TRP A 183 0.97 -17.03 -8.99
CA TRP A 183 2.10 -16.22 -9.40
C TRP A 183 2.90 -16.93 -10.49
N ASP A 184 2.90 -16.35 -11.68
CA ASP A 184 3.65 -16.86 -12.83
C ASP A 184 4.94 -16.06 -12.98
N TRP A 185 6.08 -16.64 -12.58
CA TRP A 185 7.39 -15.98 -12.54
C TRP A 185 8.11 -15.98 -13.87
N PHE A 186 8.70 -14.84 -14.24
CA PHE A 186 9.59 -14.67 -15.38
C PHE A 186 10.74 -13.71 -15.03
N GLY A 187 11.92 -14.29 -14.74
CA GLY A 187 13.04 -13.50 -14.20
C GLY A 187 12.78 -13.01 -12.78
N ASP A 188 12.85 -11.70 -12.59
CA ASP A 188 12.49 -10.97 -11.37
C ASP A 188 11.08 -10.36 -11.41
N HIS A 189 10.33 -10.65 -12.47
CA HIS A 189 8.92 -10.25 -12.60
C HIS A 189 8.00 -11.44 -12.36
N TYR A 190 6.76 -11.14 -12.03
CA TYR A 190 5.70 -12.15 -11.99
C TYR A 190 4.33 -11.53 -12.30
N LYS A 191 3.54 -12.33 -13.03
CA LYS A 191 2.13 -12.09 -13.18
C LYS A 191 1.43 -12.65 -11.95
N LEU A 192 0.70 -11.78 -11.25
CA LEU A 192 -0.19 -12.16 -10.16
C LEU A 192 -1.60 -12.28 -10.70
N THR A 193 -2.28 -13.38 -10.38
CA THR A 193 -3.72 -13.51 -10.56
C THR A 193 -4.36 -13.63 -9.20
N GLN A 194 -5.18 -12.64 -8.82
CA GLN A 194 -6.01 -12.67 -7.63
C GLN A 194 -7.33 -13.37 -7.93
N TYR A 195 -7.70 -14.37 -7.11
CA TYR A 195 -9.00 -15.03 -7.14
C TYR A 195 -9.78 -14.70 -5.88
N ILE A 196 -11.07 -14.41 -6.05
CA ILE A 196 -12.05 -14.31 -4.96
C ILE A 196 -13.21 -15.23 -5.31
N ILE A 197 -13.44 -16.24 -4.47
CA ILE A 197 -14.57 -17.15 -4.57
C ILE A 197 -15.51 -16.79 -3.43
N ASP A 198 -16.69 -16.28 -3.75
CA ASP A 198 -17.71 -15.83 -2.80
C ASP A 198 -18.95 -16.73 -2.94
N ASP A 199 -19.32 -17.39 -1.87
CA ASP A 199 -20.43 -18.37 -1.81
C ASP A 199 -21.49 -17.94 -0.77
N GLU A 200 -21.56 -16.65 -0.44
CA GLU A 200 -22.51 -16.15 0.57
C GLU A 200 -23.98 -16.20 0.11
N LYS A 201 -24.24 -15.85 -1.16
CA LYS A 201 -25.60 -15.83 -1.73
C LYS A 201 -25.74 -16.76 -2.92
N SER A 202 -24.74 -16.81 -3.74
CA SER A 202 -24.59 -17.69 -4.90
C SER A 202 -23.11 -17.75 -5.25
N LEU A 203 -22.64 -18.90 -5.71
CA LEU A 203 -21.23 -19.04 -6.09
C LEU A 203 -20.84 -18.00 -7.15
N GLN A 204 -19.97 -17.09 -6.78
CA GLN A 204 -19.36 -16.10 -7.66
C GLN A 204 -17.84 -16.28 -7.64
N VAL A 205 -17.22 -16.17 -8.80
CA VAL A 205 -15.76 -16.23 -8.94
C VAL A 205 -15.31 -14.96 -9.65
N SER A 206 -14.48 -14.20 -8.98
CA SER A 206 -13.83 -13.02 -9.55
C SER A 206 -12.36 -13.31 -9.76
N LYS A 207 -11.79 -12.73 -10.83
CA LYS A 207 -10.40 -12.90 -11.22
C LYS A 207 -9.83 -11.56 -11.67
N PHE A 208 -8.66 -11.20 -11.13
CA PHE A 208 -7.95 -9.96 -11.44
C PHE A 208 -6.48 -10.26 -11.69
N ASP A 209 -5.91 -9.74 -12.76
CA ASP A 209 -4.52 -9.97 -13.18
C ASP A 209 -3.72 -8.67 -13.11
N CYS A 210 -2.52 -8.70 -12.53
CA CYS A 210 -1.54 -7.62 -12.63
C CYS A 210 -0.12 -8.15 -12.66
N GLU A 211 0.84 -7.27 -12.95
CA GLU A 211 2.26 -7.59 -12.94
C GLU A 211 2.96 -6.85 -11.80
N TYR A 212 3.98 -7.51 -11.26
CA TYR A 212 4.89 -6.97 -10.25
C TYR A 212 6.33 -7.25 -10.64
N ARG A 213 7.21 -6.36 -10.24
CA ARG A 213 8.64 -6.59 -10.23
C ARG A 213 9.10 -6.80 -8.79
N ALA A 214 9.87 -7.84 -8.57
CA ALA A 214 10.44 -8.16 -7.27
C ALA A 214 11.54 -7.15 -6.91
N THR A 215 11.17 -6.06 -6.25
CA THR A 215 12.07 -5.00 -5.80
C THR A 215 12.82 -5.45 -4.55
N ARG A 216 14.15 -5.59 -4.63
CA ARG A 216 14.98 -5.98 -3.48
C ARG A 216 15.16 -4.83 -2.48
N ARG A 217 15.39 -5.19 -1.23
CA ARG A 217 15.63 -4.20 -0.16
C ARG A 217 16.86 -3.34 -0.41
N ASP A 218 17.96 -3.91 -0.92
CA ASP A 218 19.18 -3.16 -1.23
C ASP A 218 18.97 -2.16 -2.37
N GLU A 219 18.23 -2.55 -3.41
CA GLU A 219 17.85 -1.65 -4.51
C GLU A 219 17.05 -0.46 -4.01
N LEU A 220 15.99 -0.70 -3.23
CA LEU A 220 15.15 0.36 -2.70
C LEU A 220 15.92 1.25 -1.73
N THR A 221 16.78 0.68 -0.88
CA THR A 221 17.68 1.43 0.01
C THR A 221 18.57 2.39 -0.77
N ASN A 222 19.23 1.89 -1.83
CA ASN A 222 20.13 2.71 -2.65
C ASN A 222 19.37 3.85 -3.36
N LEU A 223 18.17 3.59 -3.85
CA LEU A 223 17.34 4.62 -4.48
C LEU A 223 16.90 5.70 -3.48
N LEU A 224 16.49 5.32 -2.28
CA LEU A 224 16.10 6.26 -1.23
C LEU A 224 17.28 7.16 -0.80
N LEU A 225 18.46 6.58 -0.58
CA LEU A 225 19.68 7.35 -0.26
C LEU A 225 20.07 8.29 -1.42
N ALA A 226 20.00 7.81 -2.66
CA ALA A 226 20.29 8.62 -3.85
C ALA A 226 19.27 9.76 -4.06
N SER A 227 18.05 9.63 -3.54
CA SER A 227 17.01 10.67 -3.62
C SER A 227 17.06 11.68 -2.47
N GLY A 228 18.10 11.63 -1.62
CA GLY A 228 18.35 12.62 -0.57
C GLY A 228 17.94 12.21 0.83
N CYS A 229 17.56 10.95 1.06
CA CYS A 229 17.35 10.46 2.42
C CYS A 229 18.69 10.35 3.16
N SER A 230 18.72 10.81 4.41
CA SER A 230 19.89 10.77 5.29
C SER A 230 20.10 9.39 5.94
N SER A 231 19.02 8.62 6.11
CA SER A 231 19.06 7.26 6.64
C SER A 231 17.93 6.42 6.09
N VAL A 232 18.17 5.11 6.01
CA VAL A 232 17.18 4.10 5.59
C VAL A 232 17.30 2.90 6.51
N GLU A 233 16.20 2.48 7.10
CA GLU A 233 16.14 1.36 8.04
C GLU A 233 15.00 0.41 7.64
N TRP A 234 15.23 -0.89 7.74
CA TRP A 234 14.22 -1.91 7.54
C TRP A 234 13.73 -2.46 8.87
N LYS A 235 12.43 -2.63 8.99
CA LYS A 235 11.74 -3.26 10.11
C LYS A 235 10.98 -4.47 9.60
N PHE A 236 11.07 -5.56 10.34
CA PHE A 236 10.45 -6.82 9.93
C PHE A 236 9.17 -7.09 10.73
N PRO A 237 8.33 -8.04 10.24
CA PRO A 237 7.05 -8.35 10.88
C PRO A 237 7.12 -8.69 12.37
N ASP A 238 8.18 -9.37 12.82
CA ASP A 238 8.44 -9.72 14.22
C ASP A 238 8.75 -8.49 15.10
N GLU A 239 9.22 -7.39 14.51
CA GLU A 239 9.51 -6.14 15.21
C GLU A 239 8.32 -5.20 15.24
N THR A 240 7.52 -5.18 14.16
CA THR A 240 6.46 -4.19 13.95
C THR A 240 5.07 -4.73 14.20
N GLY A 241 4.84 -6.01 13.96
CA GLY A 241 3.52 -6.62 13.85
C GLY A 241 2.83 -6.39 12.49
N PHE A 242 3.44 -5.59 11.59
CA PHE A 242 2.92 -5.44 10.23
C PHE A 242 3.26 -6.68 9.41
N TYR A 243 2.38 -7.11 8.54
CA TYR A 243 2.52 -8.39 7.81
C TYR A 243 3.60 -8.41 6.70
N GLN A 244 4.18 -7.28 6.37
CA GLN A 244 5.27 -7.11 5.40
C GLN A 244 6.46 -6.39 6.03
N PRO A 245 7.68 -6.57 5.49
CA PRO A 245 8.80 -5.69 5.80
C PRO A 245 8.44 -4.22 5.51
N ILE A 246 8.81 -3.34 6.43
CA ILE A 246 8.64 -1.89 6.33
C ILE A 246 10.00 -1.24 6.15
N VAL A 247 10.13 -0.35 5.18
CA VAL A 247 11.25 0.59 5.08
C VAL A 247 10.86 1.93 5.69
N VAL A 248 11.75 2.47 6.52
CA VAL A 248 11.68 3.82 7.10
C VAL A 248 12.86 4.62 6.60
N ALA A 249 12.62 5.74 5.93
CA ALA A 249 13.66 6.63 5.43
C ALA A 249 13.46 8.05 5.97
N ARG A 250 14.53 8.69 6.41
CA ARG A 250 14.54 10.08 6.91
C ARG A 250 15.12 11.01 5.85
N LYS A 251 14.45 12.11 5.60
CA LYS A 251 14.97 13.16 4.70
C LYS A 251 15.76 14.23 5.43
#